data_e7923379faf30af10daaf2cf5504ce89
#
_entry.id   e7923379faf30af10daaf2cf5504ce89
#
_cell.length_a   1.000
_cell.length_b   1.000
_cell.length_c   1.000
_cell.angle_alpha   90.00
_cell.angle_beta   90.00
_cell.angle_gamma   90.00
#
_symmetry.space_group_name_H-M   'P 1'
#
loop_
_entity.id
_entity.type
_entity.pdbx_description
1 polymer ?
#
loop_
_entity_poly.entity_id
_entity_poly.type
_entity_poly.pdbx_seq_one_letter_code
_entity_poly.pdbx_strand_id
1 'polypeptide(L)'
;SFGLKNTVLAVYTNDKNTGNYTYVDDVGDFFDVRDVLFLPSNTPGTNIMIVREYANQNIGAYERSSFLKGYVWDDKNQMFHNVLSVPEGIEVTWNGSWDTSGEERWQKIEERSEFVFNENYENDPTLKFTQYQAYKISESTDKDNIPDESTFHTAKNRVINQTYYWSDDWSRFILSEKKDKATGEKVAVIEDFSASPYVLVEEYKNMANNVTIQRPNGTIEIVPSNTLWELDGTEAKSTFFAYE
;
A
#
# COMPACT_ATOMS: atom_id res chain seq x y z
N SER A 1 -18.58 -17.17 -14.96
CA SER A 1 -17.67 -17.70 -13.95
C SER A 1 -16.53 -16.70 -13.76
N PHE A 2 -16.64 -15.83 -12.77
CA PHE A 2 -15.55 -14.95 -12.36
C PHE A 2 -14.58 -15.77 -11.52
N GLY A 3 -13.65 -16.46 -12.18
CA GLY A 3 -12.55 -17.11 -11.49
C GLY A 3 -11.57 -16.05 -11.02
N LEU A 4 -11.61 -15.70 -9.75
CA LEU A 4 -10.48 -15.06 -9.09
C LEU A 4 -9.29 -16.01 -9.26
N LYS A 5 -8.25 -15.55 -9.96
CA LYS A 5 -7.00 -16.32 -10.06
C LYS A 5 -6.27 -16.10 -8.73
N ASN A 6 -6.32 -17.08 -7.85
CA ASN A 6 -5.47 -17.08 -6.68
C ASN A 6 -4.11 -17.64 -7.08
N THR A 7 -3.07 -16.85 -6.95
CA THR A 7 -1.69 -17.28 -7.13
C THR A 7 -1.07 -17.56 -5.76
N VAL A 8 -0.32 -18.64 -5.68
CA VAL A 8 0.44 -19.04 -4.49
C VAL A 8 1.90 -19.15 -4.90
N LEU A 9 2.80 -18.58 -4.10
CA LEU A 9 4.24 -18.73 -4.25
C LEU A 9 4.73 -19.78 -3.27
N ALA A 10 5.07 -20.98 -3.77
CA ALA A 10 5.64 -22.03 -2.94
C ALA A 10 7.17 -21.86 -2.85
N VAL A 11 7.69 -22.00 -1.64
CA VAL A 11 9.11 -21.83 -1.33
C VAL A 11 9.73 -23.17 -0.95
N TYR A 12 10.88 -23.45 -1.53
CA TYR A 12 11.65 -24.67 -1.32
C TYR A 12 13.08 -24.32 -0.90
N THR A 13 13.62 -25.07 0.07
CA THR A 13 15.07 -25.07 0.33
C THR A 13 15.75 -26.10 -0.55
N ASN A 14 16.98 -25.80 -0.95
CA ASN A 14 17.86 -26.75 -1.65
C ASN A 14 18.91 -27.31 -0.67
N ASP A 15 18.86 -28.61 -0.43
CA ASP A 15 19.97 -29.29 0.27
C ASP A 15 21.16 -29.40 -0.70
N LYS A 16 22.17 -28.56 -0.45
CA LYS A 16 23.39 -28.48 -1.27
C LYS A 16 24.17 -29.81 -1.35
N ASN A 17 23.98 -30.73 -0.40
CA ASN A 17 24.68 -32.01 -0.36
C ASN A 17 23.99 -33.07 -1.24
N THR A 18 22.67 -33.06 -1.29
CA THR A 18 21.89 -34.05 -2.03
C THR A 18 21.30 -33.51 -3.31
N GLY A 19 21.24 -32.20 -3.48
CA GLY A 19 20.54 -31.50 -4.59
C GLY A 19 19.02 -31.59 -4.53
N ASN A 20 18.48 -32.10 -3.42
CA ASN A 20 17.04 -32.23 -3.24
C ASN A 20 16.42 -30.91 -2.80
N TYR A 21 15.19 -30.68 -3.27
CA TYR A 21 14.36 -29.56 -2.84
C TYR A 21 13.34 -30.04 -1.82
N THR A 22 13.27 -29.34 -0.69
CA THR A 22 12.27 -29.61 0.37
C THR A 22 11.35 -28.42 0.47
N TYR A 23 10.04 -28.65 0.41
CA TYR A 23 9.04 -27.62 0.63
C TYR A 23 9.20 -27.02 2.04
N VAL A 24 9.12 -25.69 2.13
CA VAL A 24 9.29 -24.95 3.39
C VAL A 24 7.98 -24.28 3.77
N ASP A 25 7.45 -23.46 2.88
CA ASP A 25 6.28 -22.63 3.12
C ASP A 25 5.68 -22.15 1.81
N ASP A 26 4.49 -21.55 1.88
CA ASP A 26 3.88 -20.85 0.77
C ASP A 26 3.34 -19.48 1.22
N VAL A 27 3.36 -18.54 0.29
CA VAL A 27 2.72 -17.25 0.43
C VAL A 27 1.58 -17.21 -0.58
N GLY A 28 0.35 -17.11 -0.08
CA GLY A 28 -0.86 -17.19 -0.88
C GLY A 28 -1.65 -15.90 -0.94
N ASP A 29 -2.87 -16.02 -1.48
CA ASP A 29 -3.87 -14.96 -1.59
C ASP A 29 -3.47 -13.77 -2.48
N PHE A 30 -2.62 -14.04 -3.49
CA PHE A 30 -2.35 -13.08 -4.55
C PHE A 30 -3.39 -13.21 -5.67
N PHE A 31 -3.78 -12.09 -6.28
CA PHE A 31 -4.62 -12.10 -7.48
C PHE A 31 -3.83 -12.61 -8.70
N ASP A 32 -2.93 -11.81 -9.23
CA ASP A 32 -2.11 -12.15 -10.39
C ASP A 32 -0.69 -11.65 -10.15
N VAL A 33 0.24 -12.55 -9.83
CA VAL A 33 1.65 -12.21 -9.61
C VAL A 33 2.30 -11.91 -10.95
N ARG A 34 2.84 -10.70 -11.09
CA ARG A 34 3.51 -10.21 -12.29
C ARG A 34 5.02 -10.32 -12.21
N ASP A 35 5.56 -10.14 -11.02
CA ASP A 35 7.00 -10.14 -10.82
C ASP A 35 7.34 -10.49 -9.37
N VAL A 36 8.52 -11.09 -9.18
CA VAL A 36 9.09 -11.38 -7.86
C VAL A 36 10.55 -10.96 -7.88
N LEU A 37 10.90 -10.04 -6.98
CA LEU A 37 12.25 -9.51 -6.82
C LEU A 37 12.78 -9.88 -5.44
N PHE A 38 14.10 -10.03 -5.33
CA PHE A 38 14.75 -10.23 -4.04
C PHE A 38 15.68 -9.06 -3.78
N LEU A 39 15.46 -8.39 -2.66
CA LEU A 39 16.28 -7.27 -2.21
C LEU A 39 17.09 -7.73 -1.00
N PRO A 40 18.35 -7.30 -0.89
CA PRO A 40 19.14 -7.59 0.30
C PRO A 40 18.55 -6.92 1.53
N SER A 41 18.62 -7.57 2.67
CA SER A 41 18.32 -6.96 3.98
C SER A 41 19.59 -6.65 4.73
N ASN A 42 19.51 -5.84 5.79
CA ASN A 42 20.66 -5.58 6.68
C ASN A 42 21.08 -6.82 7.48
N THR A 43 20.20 -7.81 7.61
CA THR A 43 20.52 -9.07 8.27
C THR A 43 21.27 -9.97 7.29
N PRO A 44 22.55 -10.34 7.57
CA PRO A 44 23.33 -11.20 6.68
C PRO A 44 22.61 -12.52 6.36
N GLY A 45 22.52 -12.84 5.08
CA GLY A 45 21.87 -14.07 4.59
C GLY A 45 20.35 -13.99 4.48
N THR A 46 19.74 -12.87 4.82
CA THR A 46 18.31 -12.64 4.67
C THR A 46 18.05 -11.75 3.46
N ASN A 47 17.00 -12.08 2.69
CA ASN A 47 16.51 -11.27 1.59
C ASN A 47 15.05 -10.88 1.84
N ILE A 48 14.67 -9.70 1.37
CA ILE A 48 13.29 -9.27 1.31
C ILE A 48 12.74 -9.70 -0.04
N MET A 49 11.72 -10.55 -0.04
CA MET A 49 11.01 -10.92 -1.26
C MET A 49 9.95 -9.86 -1.55
N ILE A 50 10.08 -9.18 -2.68
CA ILE A 50 9.08 -8.21 -3.17
C ILE A 50 8.24 -8.89 -4.24
N VAL A 51 6.94 -8.93 -4.03
CA VAL A 51 5.97 -9.47 -4.97
C VAL A 51 5.18 -8.31 -5.56
N ARG A 52 5.16 -8.23 -6.89
CA ARG A 52 4.29 -7.33 -7.62
C ARG A 52 3.05 -8.09 -8.07
N GLU A 53 1.90 -7.70 -7.54
CA GLU A 53 0.62 -8.28 -7.91
C GLU A 53 -0.28 -7.29 -8.64
N TYR A 54 -1.17 -7.81 -9.45
CA TYR A 54 -2.17 -7.06 -10.19
C TYR A 54 -3.55 -7.62 -9.89
N ALA A 55 -4.47 -6.75 -9.48
CA ALA A 55 -5.88 -7.07 -9.29
C ALA A 55 -6.74 -6.34 -10.32
N ASN A 56 -7.73 -7.05 -10.86
CA ASN A 56 -8.76 -6.47 -11.72
C ASN A 56 -10.10 -6.95 -11.20
N GLN A 57 -10.82 -6.06 -10.54
CA GLN A 57 -12.10 -6.35 -9.92
C GLN A 57 -13.19 -5.49 -10.57
N ASN A 58 -14.28 -6.14 -10.95
CA ASN A 58 -15.45 -5.48 -11.53
C ASN A 58 -16.64 -5.74 -10.59
N ILE A 59 -16.62 -5.16 -9.40
CA ILE A 59 -17.66 -5.31 -8.39
C ILE A 59 -18.24 -3.93 -8.11
N GLY A 60 -19.28 -3.53 -8.87
CA GLY A 60 -19.94 -2.23 -8.69
C GLY A 60 -19.13 -1.01 -9.12
N ALA A 61 -17.83 -1.14 -9.27
CA ALA A 61 -16.89 -0.21 -9.89
C ALA A 61 -15.95 -1.00 -10.78
N TYR A 62 -15.31 -0.33 -11.74
CA TYR A 62 -14.22 -0.94 -12.50
C TYR A 62 -12.93 -0.60 -11.77
N GLU A 63 -12.35 -1.58 -11.10
CA GLU A 63 -11.12 -1.41 -10.35
C GLU A 63 -9.98 -2.20 -10.98
N ARG A 64 -8.86 -1.51 -11.20
CA ARG A 64 -7.57 -2.10 -11.54
C ARG A 64 -6.57 -1.58 -10.53
N SER A 65 -5.91 -2.47 -9.84
CA SER A 65 -4.89 -2.10 -8.86
C SER A 65 -3.67 -2.99 -9.01
N SER A 66 -2.50 -2.39 -8.76
CA SER A 66 -1.24 -3.10 -8.61
C SER A 66 -0.63 -2.74 -7.26
N PHE A 67 -0.01 -3.75 -6.64
CA PHE A 67 0.58 -3.62 -5.31
C PHE A 67 2.00 -4.17 -5.30
N LEU A 68 2.84 -3.52 -4.51
CA LEU A 68 4.09 -4.09 -4.04
C LEU A 68 3.90 -4.64 -2.63
N LYS A 69 4.11 -5.94 -2.47
CA LYS A 69 4.07 -6.61 -1.17
C LYS A 69 5.46 -7.16 -0.85
N GLY A 70 5.97 -6.81 0.31
CA GLY A 70 7.26 -7.27 0.82
C GLY A 70 7.09 -8.38 1.85
N TYR A 71 7.94 -9.40 1.78
CA TYR A 71 7.94 -10.53 2.71
C TYR A 71 9.35 -10.83 3.17
N VAL A 72 9.49 -11.19 4.45
CA VAL A 72 10.74 -11.67 5.04
C VAL A 72 10.47 -13.02 5.69
N TRP A 73 11.44 -13.93 5.53
CA TRP A 73 11.42 -15.22 6.19
C TRP A 73 11.73 -15.07 7.69
N ASP A 74 10.88 -15.65 8.52
CA ASP A 74 11.08 -15.76 9.96
C ASP A 74 11.57 -17.17 10.31
N ASP A 75 12.84 -17.31 10.63
CA ASP A 75 13.44 -18.59 11.00
C ASP A 75 12.84 -19.20 12.26
N LYS A 76 12.36 -18.38 13.18
CA LYS A 76 11.79 -18.84 14.44
C LYS A 76 10.44 -19.50 14.25
N ASN A 77 9.58 -18.87 13.44
CA ASN A 77 8.22 -19.35 13.20
C ASN A 77 8.12 -20.19 11.92
N GLN A 78 9.21 -20.27 11.13
CA GLN A 78 9.29 -21.01 9.85
C GLN A 78 8.20 -20.61 8.87
N MET A 79 7.99 -19.29 8.71
CA MET A 79 6.97 -18.72 7.83
C MET A 79 7.38 -17.36 7.28
N PHE A 80 6.73 -16.94 6.20
CA PHE A 80 6.88 -15.59 5.67
C PHE A 80 5.98 -14.60 6.40
N HIS A 81 6.58 -13.45 6.77
CA HIS A 81 5.85 -12.30 7.30
C HIS A 81 5.75 -11.19 6.27
N ASN A 82 4.55 -10.64 6.10
CA ASN A 82 4.37 -9.42 5.31
C ASN A 82 4.97 -8.22 6.06
N VAL A 83 5.92 -7.55 5.41
CA VAL A 83 6.66 -6.40 5.96
C VAL A 83 6.44 -5.11 5.21
N LEU A 84 5.73 -5.17 4.07
CA LEU A 84 5.37 -4.03 3.23
C LEU A 84 4.12 -4.36 2.44
N SER A 85 3.19 -3.41 2.32
CA SER A 85 2.08 -3.48 1.37
C SER A 85 1.73 -2.06 0.93
N VAL A 86 2.06 -1.72 -0.32
CA VAL A 86 1.84 -0.38 -0.86
C VAL A 86 1.27 -0.45 -2.27
N PRO A 87 0.36 0.46 -2.65
CA PRO A 87 -0.14 0.53 -4.00
C PRO A 87 0.96 1.03 -4.95
N GLU A 88 1.13 0.36 -6.08
CA GLU A 88 1.95 0.81 -7.20
C GLU A 88 1.11 1.54 -8.25
N GLY A 89 -0.15 1.18 -8.37
CA GLY A 89 -1.11 1.84 -9.25
C GLY A 89 -2.54 1.50 -8.87
N ILE A 90 -3.40 2.48 -9.00
CA ILE A 90 -4.85 2.35 -8.76
C ILE A 90 -5.58 3.05 -9.90
N GLU A 91 -6.55 2.38 -10.46
CA GLU A 91 -7.53 2.95 -11.38
C GLU A 91 -8.90 2.46 -10.97
N VAL A 92 -9.75 3.37 -10.53
CA VAL A 92 -11.13 3.06 -10.13
C VAL A 92 -12.09 4.00 -10.86
N THR A 93 -13.06 3.43 -11.56
CA THR A 93 -14.08 4.18 -12.31
C THR A 93 -15.47 3.74 -11.86
N TRP A 94 -16.30 4.70 -11.50
CA TRP A 94 -17.68 4.46 -11.06
C TRP A 94 -18.61 5.58 -11.49
N ASN A 95 -19.92 5.28 -11.53
CA ASN A 95 -20.93 6.31 -11.68
C ASN A 95 -21.47 6.71 -10.32
N GLY A 96 -21.48 8.00 -10.00
CA GLY A 96 -21.93 8.50 -8.71
C GLY A 96 -23.41 8.20 -8.40
N SER A 97 -24.24 7.94 -9.43
CA SER A 97 -25.64 7.51 -9.21
C SER A 97 -25.78 6.10 -8.60
N TRP A 98 -24.70 5.34 -8.54
CA TRP A 98 -24.69 4.02 -7.88
C TRP A 98 -24.63 4.14 -6.36
N ASP A 99 -24.24 5.30 -5.86
CA ASP A 99 -24.36 5.65 -4.44
C ASP A 99 -25.59 6.53 -4.22
N THR A 100 -26.34 6.29 -3.14
CA THR A 100 -27.61 6.95 -2.82
C THR A 100 -27.50 8.46 -2.63
N SER A 101 -26.31 9.00 -2.47
CA SER A 101 -26.02 10.42 -2.24
C SER A 101 -25.13 11.06 -3.31
N GLY A 102 -24.70 10.29 -4.32
CA GLY A 102 -23.71 10.74 -5.30
C GLY A 102 -24.33 11.56 -6.44
N GLU A 103 -23.54 12.45 -7.03
CA GLU A 103 -23.89 13.15 -8.26
C GLU A 103 -23.98 12.18 -9.45
N GLU A 104 -24.97 12.38 -10.31
CA GLU A 104 -25.18 11.54 -11.51
C GLU A 104 -24.13 11.80 -12.59
N ARG A 105 -22.87 11.49 -12.29
CA ARG A 105 -21.76 11.60 -13.23
C ARG A 105 -20.74 10.50 -13.05
N TRP A 106 -19.97 10.23 -14.08
CA TRP A 106 -18.87 9.31 -14.00
C TRP A 106 -17.67 9.96 -13.30
N GLN A 107 -17.05 9.21 -12.42
CA GLN A 107 -15.91 9.59 -11.61
C GLN A 107 -14.80 8.57 -11.79
N LYS A 108 -13.56 9.03 -11.76
CA LYS A 108 -12.38 8.18 -11.91
C LYS A 108 -11.27 8.67 -11.00
N ILE A 109 -10.69 7.73 -10.25
CA ILE A 109 -9.43 7.93 -9.52
C ILE A 109 -8.33 7.19 -10.27
N GLU A 110 -7.19 7.85 -10.43
CA GLU A 110 -5.98 7.26 -10.96
C GLU A 110 -4.81 7.55 -10.02
N GLU A 111 -4.01 6.53 -9.78
CA GLU A 111 -2.70 6.64 -9.17
C GLU A 111 -1.69 5.82 -9.96
N ARG A 112 -0.53 6.42 -10.18
CA ARG A 112 0.66 5.74 -10.68
C ARG A 112 1.82 6.08 -9.77
N SER A 113 2.53 5.07 -9.29
CA SER A 113 3.71 5.24 -8.47
C SER A 113 4.99 4.88 -9.22
N GLU A 114 6.02 5.67 -8.99
CA GLU A 114 7.40 5.35 -9.32
C GLU A 114 8.13 5.09 -8.00
N PHE A 115 8.94 4.06 -7.94
CA PHE A 115 9.67 3.74 -6.73
C PHE A 115 11.16 3.54 -6.99
N VAL A 116 11.95 3.91 -5.99
CA VAL A 116 13.41 3.72 -5.98
C VAL A 116 13.78 3.03 -4.67
N PHE A 117 14.37 1.87 -4.80
CA PHE A 117 14.97 1.18 -3.69
C PHE A 117 16.42 1.63 -3.52
N ASN A 118 16.77 2.11 -2.33
CA ASN A 118 18.14 2.50 -2.02
C ASN A 118 18.83 1.36 -1.24
N GLU A 119 19.80 0.73 -1.88
CA GLU A 119 20.61 -0.36 -1.35
C GLU A 119 21.84 0.11 -0.59
N ASN A 120 21.86 1.35 -0.11
CA ASN A 120 23.06 1.84 0.58
C ASN A 120 23.22 1.11 1.90
N TYR A 121 24.13 0.13 1.92
CA TYR A 121 24.39 -0.80 3.04
C TYR A 121 24.92 -0.13 4.32
N GLU A 122 25.29 1.15 4.26
CA GLU A 122 25.70 1.91 5.45
C GLU A 122 24.53 2.46 6.27
N ASN A 123 23.33 2.44 5.68
CA ASN A 123 22.09 2.87 6.31
C ASN A 123 20.99 1.83 6.03
N ASP A 124 19.98 1.82 6.87
CA ASP A 124 18.81 0.94 6.69
C ASP A 124 18.20 1.05 5.28
N PRO A 125 17.77 -0.07 4.67
CA PRO A 125 17.14 -0.03 3.37
C PRO A 125 15.98 0.95 3.35
N THR A 126 15.93 1.80 2.32
CA THR A 126 14.83 2.74 2.12
C THR A 126 14.15 2.51 0.79
N LEU A 127 12.83 2.69 0.77
CA LEU A 127 12.01 2.63 -0.43
C LEU A 127 11.29 3.97 -0.58
N LYS A 128 11.64 4.70 -1.65
CA LYS A 128 11.04 5.99 -1.97
C LYS A 128 9.99 5.81 -3.04
N PHE A 129 8.80 6.35 -2.78
CA PHE A 129 7.70 6.40 -3.73
C PHE A 129 7.44 7.85 -4.15
N THR A 130 7.25 8.04 -5.44
CA THR A 130 6.64 9.25 -6.01
C THR A 130 5.31 8.83 -6.63
N GLN A 131 4.21 9.31 -6.06
CA GLN A 131 2.85 8.95 -6.44
C GLN A 131 2.23 10.12 -7.20
N TYR A 132 1.81 9.86 -8.43
CA TYR A 132 1.07 10.79 -9.28
C TYR A 132 -0.40 10.44 -9.19
N GLN A 133 -1.21 11.31 -8.63
CA GLN A 133 -2.61 11.06 -8.35
C GLN A 133 -3.51 12.04 -9.08
N ALA A 134 -4.61 11.55 -9.64
CA ALA A 134 -5.63 12.35 -10.29
C ALA A 134 -7.03 11.87 -9.93
N TYR A 135 -7.93 12.83 -9.75
CA TYR A 135 -9.37 12.64 -9.75
C TYR A 135 -9.94 13.28 -11.00
N LYS A 136 -10.66 12.49 -11.78
CA LYS A 136 -11.25 12.88 -13.05
C LYS A 136 -12.77 12.72 -13.02
N ILE A 137 -13.48 13.53 -13.80
CA ILE A 137 -14.92 13.46 -13.96
C ILE A 137 -15.29 13.48 -15.44
N SER A 138 -16.42 12.86 -15.78
CA SER A 138 -17.00 12.89 -17.10
C SER A 138 -18.48 13.25 -17.00
N GLU A 139 -18.92 14.15 -17.87
CA GLU A 139 -20.31 14.62 -17.99
C GLU A 139 -21.18 13.66 -18.85
N SER A 140 -20.69 12.46 -19.15
CA SER A 140 -21.48 11.48 -19.88
C SER A 140 -22.77 11.15 -19.13
N THR A 141 -23.90 11.18 -19.84
CA THR A 141 -25.23 10.85 -19.31
C THR A 141 -25.57 9.36 -19.43
N ASP A 142 -24.75 8.59 -20.13
CA ASP A 142 -24.89 7.12 -20.18
C ASP A 142 -24.45 6.53 -18.84
N LYS A 143 -25.40 5.91 -18.13
CA LYS A 143 -25.16 5.34 -16.79
C LYS A 143 -24.75 3.86 -16.86
N ASP A 144 -24.98 3.22 -17.99
CA ASP A 144 -24.82 1.77 -18.15
C ASP A 144 -23.44 1.41 -18.74
N ASN A 145 -22.84 2.33 -19.49
CA ASN A 145 -21.55 2.10 -20.13
C ASN A 145 -20.50 3.09 -19.65
N ILE A 146 -19.30 2.58 -19.37
CA ILE A 146 -18.16 3.43 -19.04
C ILE A 146 -17.86 4.35 -20.22
N PRO A 147 -17.76 5.67 -20.02
CA PRO A 147 -17.42 6.61 -21.08
C PRO A 147 -16.02 6.37 -21.62
N ASP A 148 -15.79 6.81 -22.86
CA ASP A 148 -14.45 6.85 -23.43
C ASP A 148 -13.51 7.71 -22.59
N GLU A 149 -12.26 7.29 -22.49
CA GLU A 149 -11.20 7.99 -21.71
C GLU A 149 -11.11 9.48 -22.09
N SER A 150 -11.32 9.82 -23.36
CA SER A 150 -11.27 11.19 -23.87
C SER A 150 -12.35 12.11 -23.31
N THR A 151 -13.39 11.58 -22.69
CA THR A 151 -14.49 12.35 -22.06
C THR A 151 -14.18 12.73 -20.62
N PHE A 152 -13.17 12.09 -20.01
CA PHE A 152 -12.76 12.40 -18.66
C PHE A 152 -11.84 13.63 -18.66
N HIS A 153 -12.11 14.57 -17.77
CA HIS A 153 -11.25 15.71 -17.52
C HIS A 153 -10.79 15.72 -16.06
N THR A 154 -9.56 16.17 -15.83
CA THR A 154 -8.97 16.22 -14.51
C THR A 154 -9.62 17.32 -13.67
N ALA A 155 -10.27 16.96 -12.60
CA ALA A 155 -10.85 17.87 -11.61
C ALA A 155 -9.84 18.27 -10.53
N LYS A 156 -9.02 17.29 -10.08
CA LYS A 156 -7.95 17.53 -9.11
C LYS A 156 -6.77 16.61 -9.44
N ASN A 157 -5.57 17.05 -9.10
CA ASN A 157 -4.38 16.22 -9.15
C ASN A 157 -3.39 16.62 -8.05
N ARG A 158 -2.44 15.72 -7.75
CA ARG A 158 -1.32 16.00 -6.85
C ARG A 158 -0.18 15.01 -7.06
N VAL A 159 0.99 15.37 -6.57
CA VAL A 159 2.15 14.49 -6.49
C VAL A 159 2.54 14.35 -5.02
N ILE A 160 2.73 13.12 -4.57
CA ILE A 160 3.13 12.79 -3.20
C ILE A 160 4.46 12.06 -3.24
N ASN A 161 5.33 12.38 -2.29
CA ASN A 161 6.55 11.65 -2.05
C ASN A 161 6.51 11.00 -0.68
N GLN A 162 6.62 9.68 -0.62
CA GLN A 162 6.72 8.91 0.61
C GLN A 162 8.05 8.17 0.67
N THR A 163 8.59 8.05 1.87
CA THR A 163 9.78 7.22 2.10
C THR A 163 9.46 6.23 3.19
N TYR A 164 9.57 4.96 2.85
CA TYR A 164 9.57 3.87 3.81
C TYR A 164 11.01 3.52 4.15
N TYR A 165 11.29 3.26 5.41
CA TYR A 165 12.58 2.76 5.85
C TYR A 165 12.40 1.47 6.65
N TRP A 166 13.37 0.57 6.50
CA TRP A 166 13.40 -0.65 7.29
C TRP A 166 13.67 -0.31 8.76
N SER A 167 12.96 -0.94 9.65
CA SER A 167 13.16 -0.81 11.08
C SER A 167 13.34 -2.19 11.72
N ASP A 168 14.49 -2.43 12.30
CA ASP A 168 14.77 -3.68 13.01
C ASP A 168 13.91 -3.82 14.26
N ASP A 169 13.62 -2.71 14.96
CA ASP A 169 12.71 -2.68 16.13
C ASP A 169 11.31 -3.22 15.77
N TRP A 170 10.84 -2.94 14.56
CA TRP A 170 9.52 -3.32 14.08
C TRP A 170 9.54 -4.50 13.11
N SER A 171 10.74 -4.94 12.69
CA SER A 171 10.95 -5.99 11.69
C SER A 171 10.14 -5.79 10.41
N ARG A 172 10.05 -4.53 9.93
CA ARG A 172 9.31 -4.15 8.75
C ARG A 172 9.66 -2.77 8.22
N PHE A 173 9.14 -2.44 7.03
CA PHE A 173 9.15 -1.07 6.51
C PHE A 173 8.09 -0.22 7.21
N ILE A 174 8.50 0.99 7.65
CA ILE A 174 7.63 1.97 8.30
C ILE A 174 7.81 3.35 7.68
N LEU A 175 6.80 4.20 7.81
CA LEU A 175 6.85 5.61 7.41
C LEU A 175 7.47 6.48 8.50
N SER A 176 7.16 6.20 9.76
CA SER A 176 7.67 6.94 10.92
C SER A 176 7.37 6.19 12.21
N GLU A 177 8.01 6.62 13.28
CA GLU A 177 7.65 6.24 14.64
C GLU A 177 6.91 7.40 15.32
N LYS A 178 5.91 7.08 16.11
CA LYS A 178 5.09 8.02 16.87
C LYS A 178 4.89 7.51 18.28
N LYS A 179 4.22 8.33 19.10
CA LYS A 179 3.84 7.98 20.47
C LYS A 179 2.33 8.07 20.61
N ASP A 180 1.71 6.99 21.07
CA ASP A 180 0.27 6.96 21.37
C ASP A 180 -0.04 7.90 22.55
N LYS A 181 -0.98 8.82 22.39
CA LYS A 181 -1.36 9.82 23.43
C LYS A 181 -1.95 9.17 24.66
N ALA A 182 -2.72 8.11 24.51
CA ALA A 182 -3.44 7.47 25.59
C ALA A 182 -2.54 6.60 26.46
N THR A 183 -1.63 5.86 25.83
CA THR A 183 -0.77 4.87 26.51
C THR A 183 0.65 5.37 26.75
N GLY A 184 1.11 6.37 25.99
CA GLY A 184 2.50 6.81 25.99
C GLY A 184 3.45 5.84 25.27
N GLU A 185 2.92 4.79 24.65
CA GLU A 185 3.67 3.74 23.97
C GLU A 185 4.20 4.20 22.61
N LYS A 186 5.42 3.77 22.25
CA LYS A 186 5.98 3.97 20.91
C LYS A 186 5.25 3.05 19.92
N VAL A 187 4.85 3.57 18.78
CA VAL A 187 4.16 2.84 17.70
C VAL A 187 4.81 3.14 16.36
N ALA A 188 4.77 2.19 15.44
CA ALA A 188 5.20 2.38 14.05
C ALA A 188 4.02 2.78 13.17
N VAL A 189 4.14 3.85 12.39
CA VAL A 189 3.20 4.20 11.34
C VAL A 189 3.59 3.45 10.08
N ILE A 190 2.70 2.61 9.56
CA ILE A 190 2.96 1.76 8.39
C ILE A 190 2.18 2.20 7.15
N GLU A 191 1.13 3.01 7.33
CA GLU A 191 0.34 3.59 6.26
C GLU A 191 -0.24 4.94 6.72
N ASP A 192 -0.25 5.92 5.81
CA ASP A 192 -0.88 7.22 6.03
C ASP A 192 -1.98 7.42 4.99
N PHE A 193 -3.25 7.39 5.42
CA PHE A 193 -4.40 7.53 4.53
C PHE A 193 -4.49 8.90 3.87
N SER A 194 -3.78 9.91 4.40
CA SER A 194 -3.70 11.21 3.73
C SER A 194 -2.97 11.13 2.38
N ALA A 195 -2.16 10.09 2.16
CA ALA A 195 -1.51 9.79 0.89
C ALA A 195 -2.41 9.03 -0.10
N SER A 196 -3.58 8.56 0.31
CA SER A 196 -4.49 7.83 -0.57
C SER A 196 -5.10 8.73 -1.65
N PRO A 197 -5.19 8.29 -2.92
CA PRO A 197 -5.82 9.06 -3.99
C PRO A 197 -7.33 9.30 -3.74
N TYR A 198 -7.98 8.48 -2.93
CA TYR A 198 -9.39 8.63 -2.58
C TYR A 198 -9.70 9.96 -1.88
N VAL A 199 -8.73 10.54 -1.15
CA VAL A 199 -8.95 11.83 -0.47
C VAL A 199 -9.08 13.03 -1.43
N LEU A 200 -8.83 12.84 -2.74
CA LEU A 200 -9.13 13.84 -3.75
C LEU A 200 -10.65 13.99 -3.99
N VAL A 201 -11.41 12.97 -3.65
CA VAL A 201 -12.88 12.95 -3.71
C VAL A 201 -13.44 13.51 -2.40
N GLU A 202 -14.41 14.41 -2.49
CA GLU A 202 -14.91 15.15 -1.33
C GLU A 202 -15.48 14.23 -0.25
N GLU A 203 -16.23 13.20 -0.65
CA GLU A 203 -16.88 12.25 0.24
C GLU A 203 -15.88 11.44 1.08
N TYR A 204 -14.66 11.23 0.57
CA TYR A 204 -13.63 10.42 1.23
C TYR A 204 -12.54 11.23 1.95
N LYS A 205 -12.64 12.55 1.96
CA LYS A 205 -11.63 13.43 2.62
C LYS A 205 -11.34 13.06 4.07
N ASN A 206 -12.35 12.61 4.80
CA ASN A 206 -12.20 12.27 6.21
C ASN A 206 -11.26 11.06 6.44
N MET A 207 -11.05 10.22 5.42
CA MET A 207 -10.09 9.11 5.50
C MET A 207 -8.67 9.62 5.79
N ALA A 208 -8.33 10.79 5.28
CA ALA A 208 -7.01 11.41 5.45
C ALA A 208 -6.61 11.65 6.91
N ASN A 209 -7.55 11.59 7.83
CA ASN A 209 -7.28 11.76 9.25
C ASN A 209 -6.81 10.48 9.94
N ASN A 210 -6.66 9.38 9.22
CA ASN A 210 -6.31 8.08 9.78
C ASN A 210 -4.92 7.63 9.35
N VAL A 211 -4.33 6.79 10.18
CA VAL A 211 -3.08 6.07 9.90
C VAL A 211 -3.22 4.62 10.35
N THR A 212 -2.53 3.71 9.68
CA THR A 212 -2.34 2.35 10.19
C THR A 212 -1.07 2.31 11.03
N ILE A 213 -1.18 1.79 12.23
CA ILE A 213 -0.05 1.63 13.14
C ILE A 213 0.19 0.16 13.49
N GLN A 214 1.44 -0.13 13.87
CA GLN A 214 1.80 -1.37 14.54
C GLN A 214 2.22 -1.05 15.99
N ARG A 215 1.67 -1.80 16.94
CA ARG A 215 2.06 -1.75 18.36
C ARG A 215 3.22 -2.70 18.67
N PRO A 216 3.95 -2.50 19.79
CA PRO A 216 5.08 -3.38 20.17
C PRO A 216 4.68 -4.86 20.34
N ASN A 217 3.43 -5.14 20.64
CA ASN A 217 2.92 -6.51 20.72
C ASN A 217 2.58 -7.14 19.36
N GLY A 218 2.87 -6.44 18.24
CA GLY A 218 2.59 -6.88 16.89
C GLY A 218 1.18 -6.57 16.38
N THR A 219 0.29 -6.02 17.20
CA THR A 219 -1.07 -5.64 16.77
C THR A 219 -1.02 -4.52 15.74
N ILE A 220 -1.75 -4.70 14.63
CA ILE A 220 -1.91 -3.69 13.58
C ILE A 220 -3.35 -3.18 13.66
N GLU A 221 -3.51 -1.86 13.66
CA GLU A 221 -4.81 -1.20 13.74
C GLU A 221 -4.82 0.17 13.06
N ILE A 222 -6.01 0.64 12.70
CA ILE A 222 -6.23 1.98 12.14
C ILE A 222 -6.64 2.90 13.29
N VAL A 223 -5.94 4.03 13.42
CA VAL A 223 -6.22 5.04 14.43
C VAL A 223 -6.28 6.44 13.81
N PRO A 224 -7.04 7.38 14.40
CA PRO A 224 -6.96 8.78 14.00
C PRO A 224 -5.56 9.34 14.25
N SER A 225 -4.98 10.03 13.27
CA SER A 225 -3.62 10.59 13.36
C SER A 225 -3.46 11.58 14.52
N ASN A 226 -4.55 12.28 14.88
CA ASN A 226 -4.56 13.21 16.00
C ASN A 226 -4.49 12.53 17.39
N THR A 227 -4.56 11.20 17.48
CA THR A 227 -4.32 10.43 18.70
C THR A 227 -2.85 10.15 18.97
N LEU A 228 -1.97 10.60 18.07
CA LEU A 228 -0.53 10.39 18.16
C LEU A 228 0.21 11.71 18.44
N TRP A 229 1.39 11.56 19.07
CA TRP A 229 2.40 12.61 19.20
C TRP A 229 3.60 12.27 18.35
N GLU A 230 4.36 13.29 17.90
CA GLU A 230 5.73 13.09 17.48
C GLU A 230 6.56 12.55 18.66
N LEU A 231 7.70 11.91 18.38
CA LEU A 231 8.56 11.37 19.44
C LEU A 231 9.09 12.46 20.38
N ASP A 232 9.23 13.70 19.88
CA ASP A 232 9.63 14.87 20.67
C ASP A 232 8.50 15.47 21.53
N GLY A 233 7.28 14.90 21.46
CA GLY A 233 6.11 15.32 22.22
C GLY A 233 5.30 16.44 21.57
N THR A 234 5.61 16.84 20.34
CA THR A 234 4.78 17.76 19.58
C THR A 234 3.57 17.05 18.94
N GLU A 235 2.54 17.81 18.53
CA GLU A 235 1.40 17.21 17.84
C GLU A 235 1.83 16.64 16.48
N ALA A 236 1.46 15.38 16.22
CA ALA A 236 1.65 14.76 14.92
C ALA A 236 0.80 15.52 13.89
N LYS A 237 1.45 16.02 12.86
CA LYS A 237 0.77 16.68 11.73
C LYS A 237 0.58 15.66 10.63
N SER A 238 -0.61 15.63 10.03
CA SER A 238 -0.82 14.92 8.77
C SER A 238 0.08 15.54 7.70
N THR A 239 0.89 14.73 7.05
CA THR A 239 2.02 15.19 6.24
C THR A 239 1.60 15.73 4.87
N PHE A 240 0.39 15.40 4.39
CA PHE A 240 -0.01 15.60 3.00
C PHE A 240 -1.22 16.52 2.76
N PHE A 241 -1.58 17.34 3.76
CA PHE A 241 -2.62 18.37 3.63
C PHE A 241 -2.03 19.71 3.14
N ALA A 242 -1.48 19.74 1.95
CA ALA A 242 -1.30 21.00 1.23
C ALA A 242 -2.12 20.92 -0.06
N TYR A 243 -3.34 21.39 0.02
CA TYR A 243 -4.08 21.76 -1.18
C TYR A 243 -3.79 23.24 -1.42
N GLU A 244 -3.00 23.54 -2.41
CA GLU A 244 -3.08 24.81 -3.13
C GLU A 244 -3.82 24.58 -4.46
#